data_146847193bb175b94840e639b80060f9
#
_entry.id   146847193bb175b94840e639b80060f9
#
_cell.length_a   1.000
_cell.length_b   1.000
_cell.length_c   1.000
_cell.angle_alpha   90.00
_cell.angle_beta   90.00
_cell.angle_gamma   90.00
#
_symmetry.space_group_name_H-M   'P 1'
#
loop_
_entity.id
_entity.type
_entity.pdbx_description
1 polymer ?
#
loop_
_entity_poly.entity_id
_entity_poly.type
_entity_poly.pdbx_seq_one_letter_code
_entity_poly.pdbx_strand_id
1 'polypeptide(L)'
;MGVVVKSMDHCPICDVAVRPENLVRHLNDIHPRHPDTPKLVEGLKAEPGHVSAKRRSAPFRLKRWQTIAIVLTILFGVGIYFLAPYLSPAPPVVPCVSGSGTAYHWHTYLTVTSAGTPVMIPANIGISFTCMELLHTHEGSNSGTGQVVIHIEPDTAQEARTYTIGEFFAVWGKPFGSPTRMLQNGNPITPSPTVGLVDQETLVIEYASFSA
;
A
#
# COMPACT_ATOMS: atom_id res chain seq x y z
N MET A 1 48.56 6.63 42.35
CA MET A 1 47.87 5.86 41.30
C MET A 1 48.85 4.77 40.87
N GLY A 2 48.62 3.52 41.33
CA GLY A 2 49.47 2.39 40.97
C GLY A 2 49.09 1.90 39.58
N VAL A 3 50.07 1.91 38.65
CA VAL A 3 49.91 1.28 37.34
C VAL A 3 49.91 -0.24 37.57
N VAL A 4 48.77 -0.89 37.43
CA VAL A 4 48.68 -2.36 37.41
C VAL A 4 49.31 -2.81 36.11
N VAL A 5 50.57 -3.23 36.16
CA VAL A 5 51.23 -3.92 35.04
C VAL A 5 50.60 -5.29 34.94
N LYS A 6 49.70 -5.49 33.95
CA LYS A 6 49.17 -6.82 33.65
C LYS A 6 50.33 -7.72 33.17
N SER A 7 50.55 -8.85 33.86
CA SER A 7 51.51 -9.86 33.44
C SER A 7 51.16 -10.36 32.02
N MET A 8 52.22 -10.58 31.25
CA MET A 8 52.10 -11.22 29.93
C MET A 8 52.53 -12.66 30.10
N ASP A 9 51.73 -13.60 29.53
CA ASP A 9 52.07 -14.99 29.43
C ASP A 9 52.71 -15.30 28.07
N HIS A 10 53.55 -16.28 27.97
CA HIS A 10 54.17 -16.72 26.72
C HIS A 10 53.35 -17.90 26.14
N CYS A 11 53.08 -17.85 24.86
CA CYS A 11 52.41 -18.95 24.16
C CYS A 11 53.35 -20.18 24.19
N PRO A 12 52.88 -21.34 24.71
CA PRO A 12 53.73 -22.53 24.80
C PRO A 12 54.10 -23.18 23.45
N ILE A 13 53.47 -22.69 22.35
CA ILE A 13 53.75 -23.21 21.00
C ILE A 13 54.72 -22.29 20.23
N CYS A 14 54.59 -20.97 20.31
CA CYS A 14 55.35 -20.00 19.52
C CYS A 14 56.15 -18.98 20.34
N ASP A 15 56.10 -19.07 21.65
CA ASP A 15 56.79 -18.18 22.62
C ASP A 15 56.45 -16.69 22.51
N VAL A 16 55.39 -16.32 21.79
CA VAL A 16 54.92 -14.97 21.69
C VAL A 16 54.25 -14.55 23.00
N ALA A 17 54.61 -13.34 23.51
CA ALA A 17 53.99 -12.79 24.69
C ALA A 17 52.54 -12.38 24.42
N VAL A 18 51.60 -13.00 25.10
CA VAL A 18 50.15 -12.83 24.96
C VAL A 18 49.56 -12.48 26.33
N ARG A 19 48.55 -11.64 26.37
CA ARG A 19 47.81 -11.41 27.62
C ARG A 19 47.08 -12.68 28.04
N PRO A 20 47.07 -13.06 29.33
CA PRO A 20 46.44 -14.30 29.81
C PRO A 20 45.04 -14.46 29.31
N GLU A 21 44.21 -13.40 29.31
CA GLU A 21 42.86 -13.39 28.84
C GLU A 21 42.69 -13.69 27.33
N ASN A 22 43.76 -13.55 26.55
CA ASN A 22 43.78 -13.78 25.11
C ASN A 22 44.48 -15.09 24.70
N LEU A 23 45.14 -15.79 25.62
CA LEU A 23 45.97 -16.96 25.29
C LEU A 23 45.13 -18.10 24.67
N VAL A 24 43.97 -18.38 25.20
CA VAL A 24 43.06 -19.40 24.61
C VAL A 24 42.63 -19.02 23.17
N ARG A 25 42.37 -17.72 22.95
CA ARG A 25 42.02 -17.25 21.62
C ARG A 25 43.21 -17.31 20.66
N HIS A 26 44.41 -16.91 21.12
CA HIS A 26 45.63 -17.02 20.34
C HIS A 26 45.89 -18.43 19.90
N LEU A 27 45.78 -19.42 20.80
CA LEU A 27 45.96 -20.83 20.49
C LEU A 27 45.00 -21.31 19.41
N ASN A 28 43.73 -20.95 19.49
CA ASN A 28 42.71 -21.34 18.51
C ASN A 28 42.84 -20.64 17.17
N ASP A 29 43.21 -19.34 17.15
CA ASP A 29 43.27 -18.55 15.93
C ASP A 29 44.58 -18.72 15.17
N ILE A 30 45.73 -18.91 15.90
CA ILE A 30 47.08 -18.98 15.30
C ILE A 30 47.55 -20.42 15.15
N HIS A 31 47.23 -21.29 16.10
CA HIS A 31 47.66 -22.69 16.10
C HIS A 31 46.51 -23.72 16.02
N PRO A 32 45.46 -23.50 15.17
CA PRO A 32 44.27 -24.35 15.17
C PRO A 32 44.54 -25.82 14.83
N ARG A 33 45.64 -26.10 14.14
CA ARG A 33 46.02 -27.46 13.67
C ARG A 33 47.18 -28.10 14.46
N HIS A 34 47.72 -27.39 15.46
CA HIS A 34 48.79 -27.97 16.28
C HIS A 34 48.24 -29.06 17.20
N PRO A 35 48.89 -30.23 17.28
CA PRO A 35 48.36 -31.38 18.02
C PRO A 35 48.11 -31.12 19.51
N ASP A 36 48.86 -30.20 20.11
CA ASP A 36 48.75 -29.86 21.55
C ASP A 36 47.73 -28.80 21.84
N THR A 37 47.22 -28.06 20.83
CA THR A 37 46.26 -26.98 21.02
C THR A 37 45.01 -27.40 21.79
N PRO A 38 44.34 -28.52 21.53
CA PRO A 38 43.16 -28.95 22.30
C PRO A 38 43.45 -29.12 23.78
N LYS A 39 44.57 -29.79 24.12
CA LYS A 39 44.98 -30.06 25.50
C LYS A 39 45.32 -28.77 26.26
N LEU A 40 46.05 -27.84 25.61
CA LEU A 40 46.44 -26.55 26.19
C LEU A 40 45.21 -25.68 26.44
N VAL A 41 44.24 -25.64 25.52
CA VAL A 41 42.98 -24.89 25.64
C VAL A 41 42.13 -25.46 26.77
N GLU A 42 42.06 -26.79 26.91
CA GLU A 42 41.31 -27.44 27.98
C GLU A 42 41.94 -27.15 29.36
N GLY A 43 43.28 -27.27 29.46
CA GLY A 43 44.01 -26.94 30.68
C GLY A 43 43.80 -25.50 31.12
N LEU A 44 43.89 -24.53 30.19
CA LEU A 44 43.69 -23.12 30.48
C LEU A 44 42.24 -22.79 30.87
N LYS A 45 41.24 -23.51 30.40
CA LYS A 45 39.83 -23.34 30.78
C LYS A 45 39.53 -23.95 32.16
N ALA A 46 40.29 -24.94 32.59
CA ALA A 46 40.11 -25.62 33.89
C ALA A 46 40.73 -24.83 35.03
N GLU A 47 41.61 -23.85 34.80
CA GLU A 47 42.18 -23.03 35.86
C GLU A 47 41.16 -22.05 36.46
N PRO A 48 40.95 -22.06 37.81
CA PRO A 48 40.04 -21.13 38.48
C PRO A 48 40.62 -19.70 38.39
N GLY A 49 39.99 -18.84 37.57
CA GLY A 49 40.38 -17.44 37.37
C GLY A 49 40.64 -17.05 35.97
N HIS A 50 40.66 -17.96 35.02
CA HIS A 50 40.78 -17.63 33.59
C HIS A 50 39.54 -16.92 33.03
N VAL A 51 39.59 -15.61 32.90
CA VAL A 51 38.50 -14.81 32.32
C VAL A 51 38.73 -14.72 30.81
N SER A 52 38.03 -15.54 30.06
CA SER A 52 38.02 -15.45 28.60
C SER A 52 37.53 -14.06 28.19
N ALA A 53 38.32 -13.35 27.41
CA ALA A 53 37.91 -12.04 26.91
C ALA A 53 36.66 -12.18 26.03
N LYS A 54 35.51 -11.71 26.54
CA LYS A 54 34.25 -11.65 25.77
C LYS A 54 34.46 -10.79 24.53
N ARG A 55 34.34 -11.39 23.35
CA ARG A 55 34.48 -10.69 22.08
C ARG A 55 33.47 -9.55 22.06
N ARG A 56 33.93 -8.32 22.32
CA ARG A 56 33.09 -7.13 22.11
C ARG A 56 32.94 -6.98 20.60
N SER A 57 31.77 -7.31 20.08
CA SER A 57 31.41 -6.89 18.71
C SER A 57 31.56 -5.38 18.66
N ALA A 58 32.47 -4.89 17.81
CA ALA A 58 32.58 -3.46 17.59
C ALA A 58 31.20 -2.94 17.14
N PRO A 59 30.70 -1.85 17.73
CA PRO A 59 29.44 -1.29 17.27
C PRO A 59 29.58 -0.94 15.78
N PHE A 60 28.64 -1.43 14.97
CA PHE A 60 28.60 -1.17 13.55
C PHE A 60 28.37 0.34 13.37
N ARG A 61 29.45 1.07 13.09
CA ARG A 61 29.41 2.51 12.85
C ARG A 61 29.31 2.75 11.35
N LEU A 62 28.10 3.07 10.89
CA LEU A 62 27.91 3.57 9.53
C LEU A 62 28.68 4.88 9.35
N LYS A 63 29.37 5.03 8.24
CA LYS A 63 29.94 6.30 7.85
C LYS A 63 28.79 7.29 7.59
N ARG A 64 28.96 8.55 7.95
CA ARG A 64 27.92 9.59 7.85
C ARG A 64 27.20 9.62 6.49
N TRP A 65 27.93 9.44 5.40
CA TRP A 65 27.35 9.38 4.05
C TRP A 65 26.48 8.12 3.84
N GLN A 66 26.82 6.98 4.45
CA GLN A 66 26.01 5.74 4.36
C GLN A 66 24.67 5.92 5.10
N THR A 67 24.68 6.58 6.25
CA THR A 67 23.45 6.92 6.97
C THR A 67 22.57 7.83 6.14
N ILE A 68 23.14 8.86 5.52
CA ILE A 68 22.41 9.78 4.63
C ILE A 68 21.83 9.02 3.44
N ALA A 69 22.62 8.17 2.78
CA ALA A 69 22.14 7.38 1.64
C ALA A 69 20.97 6.47 2.02
N ILE A 70 21.04 5.78 3.16
CA ILE A 70 19.94 4.93 3.66
C ILE A 70 18.69 5.77 3.92
N VAL A 71 18.82 6.91 4.58
CA VAL A 71 17.67 7.80 4.87
C VAL A 71 17.02 8.29 3.57
N LEU A 72 17.82 8.73 2.60
CA LEU A 72 17.32 9.18 1.30
C LEU A 72 16.61 8.06 0.53
N THR A 73 17.15 6.84 0.56
CA THR A 73 16.51 5.68 -0.09
C THR A 73 15.16 5.36 0.55
N ILE A 74 15.08 5.41 1.88
CA ILE A 74 13.81 5.18 2.59
C ILE A 74 12.80 6.29 2.25
N LEU A 75 13.21 7.56 2.30
CA LEU A 75 12.33 8.68 1.96
C LEU A 75 11.84 8.62 0.51
N PHE A 76 12.72 8.24 -0.42
CA PHE A 76 12.36 8.06 -1.82
C PHE A 76 11.38 6.89 -2.01
N GLY A 77 11.63 5.75 -1.37
CA GLY A 77 10.73 4.61 -1.40
C GLY A 77 9.34 4.90 -0.81
N VAL A 78 9.31 5.60 0.33
CA VAL A 78 8.06 6.08 0.94
C VAL A 78 7.35 7.07 0.01
N GLY A 79 8.10 8.01 -0.60
CA GLY A 79 7.56 8.96 -1.57
C GLY A 79 6.92 8.26 -2.77
N ILE A 80 7.60 7.27 -3.37
CA ILE A 80 7.05 6.48 -4.47
C ILE A 80 5.79 5.73 -4.02
N TYR A 81 5.80 5.11 -2.83
CA TYR A 81 4.65 4.37 -2.31
C TYR A 81 3.39 5.25 -2.22
N PHE A 82 3.53 6.48 -1.73
CA PHE A 82 2.40 7.42 -1.65
C PHE A 82 2.01 8.04 -2.99
N LEU A 83 2.97 8.20 -3.92
CA LEU A 83 2.69 8.74 -5.25
C LEU A 83 2.23 7.66 -6.26
N ALA A 84 2.52 6.39 -6.04
CA ALA A 84 2.19 5.31 -6.96
C ALA A 84 0.69 5.28 -7.38
N PRO A 85 -0.29 5.47 -6.48
CA PRO A 85 -1.71 5.53 -6.85
C PRO A 85 -2.03 6.68 -7.79
N TYR A 86 -1.30 7.80 -7.70
CA TYR A 86 -1.50 8.98 -8.55
C TYR A 86 -0.76 8.87 -9.90
N LEU A 87 0.32 8.07 -9.94
CA LEU A 87 1.13 7.85 -11.14
C LEU A 87 0.63 6.69 -12.01
N SER A 88 -0.15 5.80 -11.42
CA SER A 88 -0.78 4.66 -12.11
C SER A 88 -2.28 4.69 -11.81
N PRO A 89 -3.05 5.54 -12.50
CA PRO A 89 -4.50 5.55 -12.34
C PRO A 89 -5.05 4.15 -12.63
N ALA A 90 -6.04 3.73 -11.86
CA ALA A 90 -6.75 2.48 -12.12
C ALA A 90 -7.26 2.49 -13.57
N PRO A 91 -7.26 1.34 -14.28
CA PRO A 91 -7.83 1.27 -15.60
C PRO A 91 -9.31 1.70 -15.54
N PRO A 92 -9.83 2.40 -16.57
CA PRO A 92 -11.21 2.81 -16.61
C PRO A 92 -12.13 1.57 -16.57
N VAL A 93 -13.26 1.70 -15.88
CA VAL A 93 -14.26 0.62 -15.76
C VAL A 93 -15.04 0.47 -17.05
N VAL A 94 -15.34 1.60 -17.68
CA VAL A 94 -15.93 1.66 -19.04
C VAL A 94 -14.98 2.42 -19.96
N PRO A 95 -15.10 2.28 -21.30
CA PRO A 95 -14.23 3.02 -22.23
C PRO A 95 -14.24 4.52 -21.99
N CYS A 96 -13.14 5.18 -22.35
CA CYS A 96 -13.06 6.64 -22.36
C CYS A 96 -13.79 7.20 -23.57
N VAL A 97 -14.38 8.38 -23.43
CA VAL A 97 -14.92 9.15 -24.55
C VAL A 97 -13.83 9.36 -25.60
N SER A 98 -14.12 9.03 -26.86
CA SER A 98 -13.18 9.23 -27.96
C SER A 98 -13.07 10.72 -28.32
N GLY A 99 -11.86 11.21 -28.55
CA GLY A 99 -11.54 12.65 -28.69
C GLY A 99 -12.16 13.41 -29.86
N SER A 100 -13.11 12.82 -30.58
CA SER A 100 -13.84 13.45 -31.69
C SER A 100 -15.22 14.01 -31.30
N GLY A 101 -15.57 13.96 -30.04
CA GLY A 101 -16.92 14.27 -29.53
C GLY A 101 -17.83 13.06 -29.62
N THR A 102 -18.81 13.02 -28.72
CA THR A 102 -19.80 11.96 -28.65
C THR A 102 -20.94 12.19 -29.61
N ALA A 103 -21.41 11.13 -30.26
CA ALA A 103 -22.59 11.22 -31.12
C ALA A 103 -23.89 11.29 -30.31
N TYR A 104 -23.85 10.80 -29.09
CA TYR A 104 -24.99 10.75 -28.17
C TYR A 104 -24.59 11.28 -26.80
N HIS A 105 -25.50 12.03 -26.17
CA HIS A 105 -25.31 12.62 -24.86
C HIS A 105 -26.62 12.46 -24.07
N TRP A 106 -26.70 11.36 -23.34
CA TRP A 106 -27.88 11.00 -22.56
C TRP A 106 -27.70 11.37 -21.09
N HIS A 107 -28.82 11.62 -20.41
CA HIS A 107 -28.84 11.98 -19.01
C HIS A 107 -29.78 11.05 -18.24
N THR A 108 -29.26 10.37 -17.21
CA THR A 108 -30.05 9.65 -16.22
C THR A 108 -29.93 10.39 -14.88
N TYR A 109 -31.04 10.66 -14.23
CA TYR A 109 -31.12 11.36 -12.95
C TYR A 109 -31.16 10.35 -11.82
N LEU A 110 -30.13 10.29 -11.00
CA LEU A 110 -29.99 9.32 -9.91
C LEU A 110 -30.13 10.01 -8.55
N THR A 111 -30.94 9.40 -7.68
CA THR A 111 -30.96 9.69 -6.23
C THR A 111 -30.71 8.40 -5.46
N VAL A 112 -29.75 8.43 -4.54
CA VAL A 112 -29.48 7.33 -3.62
C VAL A 112 -29.82 7.78 -2.21
N THR A 113 -30.54 6.96 -1.44
CA THR A 113 -30.82 7.24 -0.02
C THR A 113 -30.33 6.11 0.87
N SER A 114 -29.90 6.46 2.08
CA SER A 114 -29.53 5.53 3.15
C SER A 114 -30.36 5.85 4.39
N ALA A 115 -31.16 4.90 4.84
CA ALA A 115 -32.11 5.11 5.95
C ALA A 115 -32.97 6.38 5.76
N GLY A 116 -33.41 6.65 4.53
CA GLY A 116 -34.25 7.81 4.17
C GLY A 116 -33.49 9.14 4.01
N THR A 117 -32.16 9.16 4.23
CA THR A 117 -31.34 10.35 4.05
C THR A 117 -30.63 10.29 2.71
N PRO A 118 -30.62 11.38 1.89
CA PRO A 118 -29.87 11.40 0.64
C PRO A 118 -28.38 11.16 0.85
N VAL A 119 -27.80 10.28 0.03
CA VAL A 119 -26.38 10.05 -0.08
C VAL A 119 -25.80 11.07 -1.05
N MET A 120 -24.81 11.83 -0.60
CA MET A 120 -24.15 12.82 -1.46
C MET A 120 -23.17 12.14 -2.41
N ILE A 121 -23.50 12.12 -3.68
CA ILE A 121 -22.68 11.58 -4.76
C ILE A 121 -21.71 12.68 -5.21
N PRO A 122 -20.39 12.44 -5.25
CA PRO A 122 -19.41 13.48 -5.60
C PRO A 122 -19.48 13.88 -7.09
N ALA A 123 -18.92 15.03 -7.42
CA ALA A 123 -18.66 15.46 -8.79
C ALA A 123 -17.49 14.65 -9.39
N ASN A 124 -17.41 14.68 -10.73
CA ASN A 124 -16.30 14.14 -11.50
C ASN A 124 -16.07 12.63 -11.33
N ILE A 125 -17.13 11.85 -11.00
CA ILE A 125 -17.06 10.39 -11.09
C ILE A 125 -16.78 10.02 -12.54
N GLY A 126 -15.86 9.06 -12.79
CA GLY A 126 -15.47 8.64 -14.13
C GLY A 126 -14.63 9.66 -14.91
N ILE A 127 -14.21 10.77 -14.28
CA ILE A 127 -13.36 11.79 -14.92
C ILE A 127 -12.00 11.82 -14.25
N SER A 128 -10.96 11.58 -15.04
CA SER A 128 -9.56 11.70 -14.65
C SER A 128 -8.79 12.63 -15.58
N PHE A 129 -7.53 12.91 -15.28
CA PHE A 129 -6.68 13.75 -16.12
C PHE A 129 -6.49 13.17 -17.57
N THR A 130 -6.54 11.84 -17.70
CA THR A 130 -6.26 11.16 -18.98
C THR A 130 -7.48 10.51 -19.61
N CYS A 131 -8.62 10.45 -18.91
CA CYS A 131 -9.79 9.73 -19.36
C CYS A 131 -11.06 10.35 -18.77
N MET A 132 -12.02 10.62 -19.62
CA MET A 132 -13.43 10.81 -19.25
C MET A 132 -14.14 9.55 -19.70
N GLU A 133 -14.62 8.74 -18.75
CA GLU A 133 -15.33 7.50 -19.05
C GLU A 133 -16.69 7.80 -19.66
N LEU A 134 -17.21 6.87 -20.48
CA LEU A 134 -18.52 7.04 -21.15
C LEU A 134 -19.68 7.17 -20.15
N LEU A 135 -19.48 6.68 -18.90
CA LEU A 135 -20.38 6.93 -17.76
C LEU A 135 -19.65 7.85 -16.78
N HIS A 136 -20.16 9.05 -16.58
CA HIS A 136 -19.54 10.01 -15.67
C HIS A 136 -20.53 11.03 -15.10
N THR A 137 -20.05 11.84 -14.12
CA THR A 137 -20.78 13.00 -13.61
C THR A 137 -19.89 14.24 -13.68
N HIS A 138 -20.42 15.37 -14.18
CA HIS A 138 -19.71 16.65 -14.09
C HIS A 138 -19.91 17.29 -12.73
N GLU A 139 -21.14 17.26 -12.22
CA GLU A 139 -21.53 17.86 -10.95
C GLU A 139 -21.84 16.77 -9.93
N GLY A 140 -21.70 17.11 -8.65
CA GLY A 140 -22.14 16.26 -7.56
C GLY A 140 -23.64 16.39 -7.31
N SER A 141 -24.16 15.62 -6.36
CA SER A 141 -25.55 15.66 -5.96
C SER A 141 -26.00 17.06 -5.55
N ASN A 142 -27.18 17.45 -6.00
CA ASN A 142 -27.85 18.65 -5.53
C ASN A 142 -28.09 18.55 -4.02
N SER A 143 -27.67 19.57 -3.26
CA SER A 143 -27.76 19.57 -1.79
C SER A 143 -29.19 19.53 -1.25
N GLY A 144 -30.19 19.94 -2.06
CA GLY A 144 -31.61 19.92 -1.64
C GLY A 144 -32.30 18.59 -1.92
N THR A 145 -31.98 17.92 -3.03
CA THR A 145 -32.66 16.70 -3.48
C THR A 145 -31.81 15.44 -3.39
N GLY A 146 -30.49 15.58 -3.27
CA GLY A 146 -29.56 14.45 -3.36
C GLY A 146 -29.42 13.89 -4.79
N GLN A 147 -30.05 14.50 -5.79
CA GLN A 147 -30.03 14.04 -7.17
C GLN A 147 -28.73 14.42 -7.87
N VAL A 148 -28.19 13.50 -8.65
CA VAL A 148 -27.04 13.70 -9.53
C VAL A 148 -27.44 13.36 -10.97
N VAL A 149 -26.77 13.95 -11.94
CA VAL A 149 -26.91 13.63 -13.36
C VAL A 149 -25.78 12.69 -13.76
N ILE A 150 -26.13 11.50 -14.25
CA ILE A 150 -25.21 10.59 -14.90
C ILE A 150 -25.23 10.91 -16.39
N HIS A 151 -24.07 11.25 -16.94
CA HIS A 151 -23.88 11.43 -18.38
C HIS A 151 -23.49 10.09 -18.99
N ILE A 152 -24.08 9.79 -20.15
CA ILE A 152 -23.86 8.58 -20.93
C ILE A 152 -23.51 9.05 -22.34
N GLU A 153 -22.23 8.97 -22.71
CA GLU A 153 -21.71 9.62 -23.91
C GLU A 153 -21.05 8.64 -24.90
N PRO A 154 -21.79 7.67 -25.46
CA PRO A 154 -21.25 6.72 -26.43
C PRO A 154 -21.28 7.25 -27.86
N ASP A 155 -20.56 6.58 -28.74
CA ASP A 155 -20.54 6.89 -30.18
C ASP A 155 -21.83 6.44 -30.89
N THR A 156 -22.57 5.50 -30.33
CA THR A 156 -23.81 4.97 -30.92
C THR A 156 -24.94 4.83 -29.90
N ALA A 157 -26.20 5.00 -30.34
CA ALA A 157 -27.37 4.76 -29.50
C ALA A 157 -27.49 3.29 -29.04
N GLN A 158 -26.97 2.36 -29.83
CA GLN A 158 -26.95 0.95 -29.43
C GLN A 158 -26.01 0.72 -28.25
N GLU A 159 -24.85 1.34 -28.25
CA GLU A 159 -23.90 1.29 -27.14
C GLU A 159 -24.47 1.95 -25.88
N ALA A 160 -25.14 3.10 -26.00
CA ALA A 160 -25.77 3.76 -24.87
C ALA A 160 -26.74 2.85 -24.11
N ARG A 161 -27.49 2.02 -24.83
CA ARG A 161 -28.48 1.10 -24.24
C ARG A 161 -27.90 -0.10 -23.52
N THR A 162 -26.59 -0.31 -23.59
CA THR A 162 -25.93 -1.43 -22.92
C THR A 162 -25.48 -1.08 -21.50
N TYR A 163 -25.37 0.21 -21.17
CA TYR A 163 -24.89 0.64 -19.86
C TYR A 163 -25.95 0.47 -18.76
N THR A 164 -25.47 0.06 -17.59
CA THR A 164 -26.30 -0.29 -16.44
C THR A 164 -25.96 0.55 -15.22
N ILE A 165 -26.88 0.60 -14.28
CA ILE A 165 -26.65 1.27 -12.99
C ILE A 165 -25.50 0.62 -12.21
N GLY A 166 -25.32 -0.69 -12.32
CA GLY A 166 -24.22 -1.42 -11.69
C GLY A 166 -22.86 -0.99 -12.20
N GLU A 167 -22.73 -0.72 -13.52
CA GLU A 167 -21.51 -0.18 -14.11
C GLU A 167 -21.21 1.24 -13.59
N PHE A 168 -22.23 2.10 -13.47
CA PHE A 168 -22.04 3.41 -12.85
C PHE A 168 -21.55 3.29 -11.40
N PHE A 169 -22.11 2.37 -10.59
CA PHE A 169 -21.61 2.13 -9.25
C PHE A 169 -20.15 1.64 -9.25
N ALA A 170 -19.75 0.82 -10.22
CA ALA A 170 -18.38 0.39 -10.39
C ALA A 170 -17.46 1.56 -10.77
N VAL A 171 -17.86 2.44 -11.68
CA VAL A 171 -17.15 3.69 -12.01
C VAL A 171 -17.01 4.60 -10.79
N TRP A 172 -18.05 4.67 -9.96
CA TRP A 172 -18.02 5.41 -8.68
C TRP A 172 -17.11 4.74 -7.62
N GLY A 173 -16.69 3.49 -7.85
CA GLY A 173 -15.89 2.72 -6.89
C GLY A 173 -16.68 2.27 -5.68
N LYS A 174 -18.01 2.13 -5.80
CA LYS A 174 -18.93 1.67 -4.76
C LYS A 174 -19.63 0.38 -5.17
N PRO A 175 -19.81 -0.57 -4.25
CA PRO A 175 -20.63 -1.75 -4.54
C PRO A 175 -22.10 -1.35 -4.66
N PHE A 176 -22.82 -1.94 -5.63
CA PHE A 176 -24.25 -1.75 -5.74
C PHE A 176 -24.99 -2.28 -4.50
N GLY A 177 -24.49 -3.38 -3.91
CA GLY A 177 -25.01 -3.95 -2.67
C GLY A 177 -26.44 -4.49 -2.79
N SER A 178 -27.23 -4.33 -1.71
CA SER A 178 -28.60 -4.86 -1.61
C SER A 178 -29.58 -3.73 -1.25
N PRO A 179 -30.06 -2.96 -2.21
CA PRO A 179 -31.05 -1.94 -1.96
C PRO A 179 -32.39 -2.56 -1.51
N THR A 180 -33.11 -1.84 -0.64
CA THR A 180 -34.42 -2.25 -0.14
C THR A 180 -35.53 -1.92 -1.12
N ARG A 181 -35.33 -0.89 -1.96
CA ARG A 181 -36.29 -0.44 -2.95
C ARG A 181 -35.57 0.24 -4.11
N MET A 182 -36.16 0.13 -5.29
CA MET A 182 -35.74 0.85 -6.49
C MET A 182 -36.95 1.36 -7.27
N LEU A 183 -36.89 2.61 -7.72
CA LEU A 183 -37.91 3.24 -8.54
C LEU A 183 -37.28 3.70 -9.86
N GLN A 184 -37.99 3.45 -10.96
CA GLN A 184 -37.70 3.98 -12.28
C GLN A 184 -38.84 4.83 -12.75
N ASN A 185 -38.62 6.10 -12.97
CA ASN A 185 -39.64 7.10 -13.30
C ASN A 185 -40.84 7.08 -12.33
N GLY A 186 -40.53 6.92 -11.02
CA GLY A 186 -41.52 6.86 -9.94
C GLY A 186 -42.20 5.49 -9.76
N ASN A 187 -42.00 4.53 -10.68
CA ASN A 187 -42.58 3.20 -10.61
C ASN A 187 -41.64 2.23 -9.90
N PRO A 188 -42.14 1.40 -8.96
CA PRO A 188 -41.30 0.41 -8.30
C PRO A 188 -40.89 -0.68 -9.28
N ILE A 189 -39.57 -1.02 -9.23
CA ILE A 189 -38.97 -2.13 -9.98
C ILE A 189 -38.19 -3.03 -9.04
N THR A 190 -37.88 -4.24 -9.50
CA THR A 190 -37.00 -5.15 -8.75
C THR A 190 -35.57 -4.56 -8.71
N PRO A 191 -35.00 -4.35 -7.53
CA PRO A 191 -33.63 -3.87 -7.43
C PRO A 191 -32.64 -4.82 -8.10
N SER A 192 -31.89 -4.30 -9.07
CA SER A 192 -30.84 -5.06 -9.77
C SER A 192 -29.74 -4.15 -10.30
N PRO A 193 -28.47 -4.53 -10.22
CA PRO A 193 -27.38 -3.80 -10.86
C PRO A 193 -27.47 -3.83 -12.40
N THR A 194 -28.27 -4.72 -12.98
CA THR A 194 -28.43 -4.87 -14.44
C THR A 194 -29.52 -3.98 -15.02
N VAL A 195 -30.13 -3.10 -14.21
CA VAL A 195 -31.09 -2.10 -14.73
C VAL A 195 -30.35 -1.16 -15.68
N GLY A 196 -30.82 -1.11 -16.93
CA GLY A 196 -30.24 -0.25 -17.97
C GLY A 196 -30.49 1.22 -17.69
N LEU A 197 -29.54 2.06 -18.05
CA LEU A 197 -29.65 3.51 -18.01
C LEU A 197 -30.33 4.02 -19.29
N VAL A 198 -31.33 4.89 -19.15
CA VAL A 198 -32.12 5.41 -20.26
C VAL A 198 -32.09 6.95 -20.22
N ASP A 199 -32.12 7.58 -21.42
CA ASP A 199 -32.14 9.03 -21.51
C ASP A 199 -33.37 9.63 -20.84
N GLN A 200 -33.18 10.71 -20.09
CA GLN A 200 -34.18 11.49 -19.37
C GLN A 200 -34.97 10.68 -18.30
N GLU A 201 -34.46 9.54 -17.89
CA GLU A 201 -35.08 8.80 -16.80
C GLU A 201 -34.67 9.25 -15.42
N THR A 202 -35.50 8.93 -14.43
CA THR A 202 -35.23 9.14 -13.01
C THR A 202 -35.10 7.82 -12.30
N LEU A 203 -33.97 7.55 -11.65
CA LEU A 203 -33.77 6.40 -10.79
C LEU A 203 -33.66 6.81 -9.33
N VAL A 204 -34.40 6.15 -8.45
CA VAL A 204 -34.28 6.31 -7.00
C VAL A 204 -33.92 4.97 -6.41
N ILE A 205 -32.85 4.89 -5.64
CA ILE A 205 -32.37 3.68 -5.01
C ILE A 205 -32.28 3.90 -3.49
N GLU A 206 -33.04 3.07 -2.76
CA GLU A 206 -33.15 3.19 -1.31
C GLU A 206 -32.45 2.01 -0.63
N TYR A 207 -31.62 2.33 0.35
CA TYR A 207 -30.92 1.35 1.18
C TYR A 207 -31.32 1.51 2.65
N ALA A 208 -31.39 0.39 3.36
CA ALA A 208 -31.46 0.43 4.82
C ALA A 208 -30.16 1.01 5.43
N SER A 209 -29.03 0.67 4.83
CA SER A 209 -27.71 1.22 5.13
C SER A 209 -26.86 1.18 3.86
N PHE A 210 -26.28 2.30 3.49
CA PHE A 210 -25.34 2.43 2.38
C PHE A 210 -24.00 2.91 2.91
N SER A 211 -22.94 2.15 2.72
CA SER A 211 -21.58 2.58 3.05
C SER A 211 -20.98 3.30 1.84
N ALA A 212 -21.01 4.62 1.91
CA ALA A 212 -20.42 5.49 0.90
C ALA A 212 -18.88 5.56 1.02
#